data_d47be563b9d0870ff160863b67b5458e
#
_entry.id   d47be563b9d0870ff160863b67b5458e
#
_cell.length_a   1.000
_cell.length_b   1.000
_cell.length_c   1.000
_cell.angle_alpha   90.00
_cell.angle_beta   90.00
_cell.angle_gamma   90.00
#
_symmetry.space_group_name_H-M   'P 1'
#
loop_
_entity.id
_entity.type
_entity.pdbx_description
1 polymer ?
#
loop_
_entity_poly.entity_id
_entity_poly.type
_entity_poly.pdbx_seq_one_letter_code
_entity_poly.pdbx_strand_id
1 'polypeptide(L)'
;MDGITVAKKIREQDPYTILLFVSSYDSYYEQLFEVEPLRFLRKPIDPGKFEEYFRIAYGKLMNLDERLHFEFNKRLYQIPYREIIYMESQRRVIRLVEKSGQDYRFYMKMKDLMQEISRAGNMFIRIHCSYVVNYYYIKSFSATEVVLLNGETLPVSTEYKNDAMKIYMDMAD
;
A
#
# COMPACT_ATOMS: atom_id res chain seq x y z
N MET A 1 -2.38 -13.05 26.61
CA MET A 1 -2.70 -12.55 25.26
C MET A 1 -1.62 -13.11 24.35
N ASP A 2 -1.98 -13.85 23.31
CA ASP A 2 -1.01 -14.39 22.36
C ASP A 2 -0.60 -13.34 21.30
N GLY A 3 0.52 -13.59 20.61
CA GLY A 3 1.07 -12.64 19.65
C GLY A 3 0.17 -12.35 18.46
N ILE A 4 -0.68 -13.29 18.06
CA ILE A 4 -1.62 -13.14 16.94
C ILE A 4 -2.75 -12.19 17.32
N THR A 5 -3.31 -12.34 18.53
CA THR A 5 -4.34 -11.42 19.04
C THR A 5 -3.82 -9.99 19.11
N VAL A 6 -2.55 -9.81 19.51
CA VAL A 6 -1.90 -8.48 19.50
C VAL A 6 -1.76 -7.96 18.09
N ALA A 7 -1.28 -8.78 17.16
CA ALA A 7 -1.10 -8.39 15.77
C ALA A 7 -2.41 -8.00 15.07
N LYS A 8 -3.52 -8.72 15.32
CA LYS A 8 -4.85 -8.35 14.81
C LYS A 8 -5.26 -6.95 15.27
N LYS A 9 -5.09 -6.65 16.56
CA LYS A 9 -5.41 -5.32 17.11
C LYS A 9 -4.53 -4.22 16.50
N ILE A 10 -3.24 -4.50 16.27
CA ILE A 10 -2.34 -3.56 15.60
C ILE A 10 -2.84 -3.32 14.17
N ARG A 11 -3.17 -4.38 13.44
CA ARG A 11 -3.61 -4.29 12.05
C ARG A 11 -4.93 -3.51 11.89
N GLU A 12 -5.85 -3.64 12.86
CA GLU A 12 -7.09 -2.84 12.89
C GLU A 12 -6.83 -1.34 13.05
N GLN A 13 -5.76 -0.96 13.76
CA GLN A 13 -5.42 0.45 14.02
C GLN A 13 -4.51 1.03 12.95
N ASP A 14 -3.53 0.24 12.47
CA ASP A 14 -2.55 0.66 11.47
C ASP A 14 -2.24 -0.48 10.49
N PRO A 15 -2.79 -0.42 9.27
CA PRO A 15 -2.51 -1.40 8.22
C PRO A 15 -1.07 -1.37 7.71
N TYR A 16 -0.31 -0.30 7.99
CA TYR A 16 1.07 -0.12 7.53
C TYR A 16 2.12 -0.65 8.50
N THR A 17 1.74 -0.96 9.74
CA THR A 17 2.69 -1.52 10.70
C THR A 17 3.33 -2.79 10.14
N ILE A 18 4.65 -2.82 10.08
CA ILE A 18 5.42 -3.97 9.61
C ILE A 18 5.57 -4.96 10.75
N LEU A 19 5.06 -6.17 10.55
CA LEU A 19 5.07 -7.23 11.55
C LEU A 19 6.10 -8.30 11.19
N LEU A 20 7.03 -8.57 12.11
CA LEU A 20 7.92 -9.72 12.07
C LEU A 20 7.53 -10.66 13.21
N PHE A 21 7.16 -11.90 12.89
CA PHE A 21 6.84 -12.90 13.88
C PHE A 21 8.04 -13.75 14.25
N VAL A 22 8.19 -14.04 15.54
CA VAL A 22 9.24 -14.90 16.05
C VAL A 22 8.62 -15.93 16.98
N SER A 23 8.67 -17.23 16.62
CA SER A 23 8.09 -18.31 17.44
C SER A 23 8.89 -19.60 17.35
N SER A 24 8.72 -20.45 18.36
CA SER A 24 9.21 -21.84 18.35
C SER A 24 8.19 -22.81 17.75
N TYR A 25 6.94 -22.38 17.55
CA TYR A 25 5.82 -23.23 17.17
C TYR A 25 5.38 -22.94 15.74
N ASP A 26 5.25 -23.99 14.93
CA ASP A 26 4.80 -23.92 13.54
C ASP A 26 3.26 -23.97 13.40
N SER A 27 2.53 -24.21 14.51
CA SER A 27 1.07 -24.41 14.53
C SER A 27 0.25 -23.13 14.26
N TYR A 28 0.89 -21.99 14.13
CA TYR A 28 0.22 -20.69 13.95
C TYR A 28 0.18 -20.22 12.49
N TYR A 29 0.69 -20.98 11.53
CA TYR A 29 0.79 -20.52 10.14
C TYR A 29 -0.55 -20.10 9.53
N GLU A 30 -1.63 -20.84 9.76
CA GLU A 30 -2.95 -20.48 9.22
C GLU A 30 -3.47 -19.14 9.77
N GLN A 31 -3.22 -18.87 11.05
CA GLN A 31 -3.66 -17.64 11.70
C GLN A 31 -2.78 -16.43 11.34
N LEU A 32 -1.53 -16.67 10.88
CA LEU A 32 -0.63 -15.61 10.44
C LEU A 32 -1.11 -14.94 9.15
N PHE A 33 -1.81 -15.66 8.27
CA PHE A 33 -2.38 -15.09 7.04
C PHE A 33 -3.37 -13.95 7.33
N GLU A 34 -4.07 -14.00 8.47
CA GLU A 34 -5.04 -12.96 8.83
C GLU A 34 -4.39 -11.63 9.26
N VAL A 35 -3.12 -11.65 9.65
CA VAL A 35 -2.38 -10.47 10.13
C VAL A 35 -1.29 -10.01 9.18
N GLU A 36 -1.12 -10.73 8.07
CA GLU A 36 -0.18 -10.41 6.98
C GLU A 36 1.21 -9.98 7.51
N PRO A 37 1.96 -10.87 8.18
CA PRO A 37 3.30 -10.52 8.63
C PRO A 37 4.25 -10.43 7.46
N LEU A 38 5.20 -9.50 7.52
CA LEU A 38 6.23 -9.40 6.50
C LEU A 38 7.05 -10.68 6.40
N ARG A 39 7.44 -11.25 7.54
CA ARG A 39 8.22 -12.49 7.62
C ARG A 39 8.00 -13.18 8.98
N PHE A 40 8.29 -14.49 8.98
CA PHE A 40 8.31 -15.32 10.17
C PHE A 40 9.72 -15.85 10.44
N LEU A 41 10.16 -15.77 11.69
CA LEU A 41 11.43 -16.30 12.16
C LEU A 41 11.18 -17.40 13.18
N ARG A 42 11.78 -18.55 12.97
CA ARG A 42 11.74 -19.66 13.93
C ARG A 42 12.84 -19.51 14.97
N LYS A 43 12.52 -19.80 16.23
CA LYS A 43 13.52 -19.92 17.30
C LYS A 43 14.26 -21.27 17.21
N PRO A 44 15.58 -21.33 17.45
CA PRO A 44 16.50 -20.23 17.73
C PRO A 44 16.65 -19.31 16.51
N ILE A 45 16.75 -17.99 16.75
CA ILE A 45 16.82 -17.00 15.68
C ILE A 45 18.19 -17.11 15.00
N ASP A 46 18.17 -17.28 13.68
CA ASP A 46 19.35 -17.13 12.83
C ASP A 46 19.66 -15.63 12.67
N PRO A 47 20.85 -15.15 13.11
CA PRO A 47 21.20 -13.75 13.02
C PRO A 47 21.22 -13.21 11.59
N GLY A 48 21.66 -14.02 10.60
CA GLY A 48 21.72 -13.63 9.19
C GLY A 48 20.31 -13.41 8.60
N LYS A 49 19.38 -14.33 8.88
CA LYS A 49 17.99 -14.18 8.46
C LYS A 49 17.29 -13.02 9.16
N PHE A 50 17.60 -12.79 10.44
CA PHE A 50 17.06 -11.63 11.14
C PHE A 50 17.53 -10.33 10.51
N GLU A 51 18.82 -10.20 10.21
CA GLU A 51 19.36 -9.01 9.55
C GLU A 51 18.76 -8.79 8.16
N GLU A 52 18.62 -9.86 7.37
CA GLU A 52 17.97 -9.80 6.06
C GLU A 52 16.55 -9.28 6.15
N TYR A 53 15.73 -9.87 7.03
CA TYR A 53 14.32 -9.50 7.20
C TYR A 53 14.16 -8.11 7.79
N PHE A 54 15.05 -7.72 8.70
CA PHE A 54 15.08 -6.36 9.24
C PHE A 54 15.41 -5.33 8.16
N ARG A 55 16.36 -5.65 7.26
CA ARG A 55 16.71 -4.76 6.13
C ARG A 55 15.55 -4.58 5.17
N ILE A 56 14.81 -5.66 4.86
CA ILE A 56 13.59 -5.61 4.05
C ILE A 56 12.53 -4.74 4.75
N ALA A 57 12.29 -4.96 6.03
CA ALA A 57 11.35 -4.18 6.84
C ALA A 57 11.69 -2.69 6.86
N TYR A 58 12.96 -2.37 7.08
CA TYR A 58 13.46 -0.99 7.09
C TYR A 58 13.30 -0.31 5.73
N GLY A 59 13.60 -1.01 4.63
CA GLY A 59 13.38 -0.50 3.27
C GLY A 59 11.91 -0.19 2.99
N LYS A 60 11.00 -1.09 3.40
CA LYS A 60 9.55 -0.83 3.29
C LYS A 60 9.12 0.37 4.14
N LEU A 61 9.63 0.50 5.36
CA LEU A 61 9.30 1.61 6.26
C LEU A 61 9.74 2.97 5.70
N MET A 62 10.94 3.03 5.10
CA MET A 62 11.44 4.26 4.48
C MET A 62 10.55 4.72 3.32
N ASN A 63 10.03 3.80 2.53
CA ASN A 63 9.09 4.13 1.44
C ASN A 63 7.74 4.67 1.95
N LEU A 64 7.31 4.28 3.16
CA LEU A 64 6.07 4.79 3.77
C LEU A 64 6.18 6.25 4.22
N ASP A 65 7.39 6.75 4.51
CA ASP A 65 7.62 8.13 4.90
C ASP A 65 7.80 9.09 3.72
N GLU A 66 7.90 8.57 2.50
CA GLU A 66 7.93 9.41 1.30
C GLU A 66 6.60 10.17 1.12
N ARG A 67 6.71 11.36 0.50
CA ARG A 67 5.61 12.30 0.39
C ARG A 67 5.43 12.76 -1.05
N LEU A 68 4.18 12.88 -1.47
CA LEU A 68 3.84 13.56 -2.71
C LEU A 68 3.85 15.08 -2.48
N HIS A 69 4.62 15.79 -3.30
CA HIS A 69 4.71 17.23 -3.26
C HIS A 69 3.93 17.84 -4.43
N PHE A 70 3.04 18.78 -4.15
CA PHE A 70 2.29 19.49 -5.18
C PHE A 70 1.84 20.87 -4.70
N GLU A 71 1.48 21.73 -5.65
CA GLU A 71 0.88 23.01 -5.35
C GLU A 71 -0.66 22.94 -5.52
N PHE A 72 -1.38 23.42 -4.51
CA PHE A 72 -2.83 23.54 -4.52
C PHE A 72 -3.23 24.88 -3.89
N ASN A 73 -4.05 25.69 -4.56
CA ASN A 73 -4.48 27.01 -4.09
C ASN A 73 -3.30 27.93 -3.68
N LYS A 74 -2.23 27.95 -4.48
CA LYS A 74 -1.00 28.74 -4.21
C LYS A 74 -0.28 28.37 -2.92
N ARG A 75 -0.49 27.16 -2.42
CA ARG A 75 0.21 26.59 -1.26
C ARG A 75 0.88 25.29 -1.66
N LEU A 76 2.07 25.06 -1.13
CA LEU A 76 2.77 23.79 -1.27
C LEU A 76 2.26 22.80 -0.23
N TYR A 77 1.90 21.63 -0.69
CA TYR A 77 1.45 20.51 0.14
C TYR A 77 2.44 19.35 0.07
N GLN A 78 2.52 18.61 1.17
CA GLN A 78 3.29 17.39 1.30
C GLN A 78 2.41 16.34 1.95
N ILE A 79 1.89 15.40 1.17
CA ILE A 79 1.02 14.35 1.66
C ILE A 79 1.82 13.04 1.72
N PRO A 80 1.94 12.39 2.89
CA PRO A 80 2.56 11.08 2.99
C PRO A 80 1.87 10.09 2.07
N TYR A 81 2.62 9.26 1.34
CA TYR A 81 2.03 8.27 0.43
C TYR A 81 1.03 7.35 1.13
N ARG A 82 1.29 6.98 2.38
CA ARG A 82 0.40 6.15 3.20
C ARG A 82 -0.97 6.77 3.50
N GLU A 83 -1.09 8.09 3.40
CA GLU A 83 -2.37 8.80 3.63
C GLU A 83 -3.20 8.94 2.34
N ILE A 84 -2.63 8.60 1.18
CA ILE A 84 -3.29 8.70 -0.13
C ILE A 84 -4.03 7.39 -0.41
N ILE A 85 -5.36 7.46 -0.61
CA ILE A 85 -6.18 6.30 -0.97
C ILE A 85 -6.04 6.01 -2.47
N TYR A 86 -6.32 7.01 -3.30
CA TYR A 86 -6.18 6.91 -4.76
C TYR A 86 -5.99 8.28 -5.39
N MET A 87 -5.57 8.28 -6.64
CA MET A 87 -5.44 9.46 -7.47
C MET A 87 -6.17 9.25 -8.80
N GLU A 88 -6.93 10.27 -9.21
CA GLU A 88 -7.70 10.28 -10.46
C GLU A 88 -7.19 11.40 -11.38
N SER A 89 -6.92 11.07 -12.64
CA SER A 89 -6.60 12.06 -13.66
C SER A 89 -7.85 12.49 -14.43
N GLN A 90 -8.15 13.75 -14.34
CA GLN A 90 -9.19 14.41 -15.15
C GLN A 90 -8.51 15.38 -16.14
N ARG A 91 -8.12 14.89 -17.33
CA ARG A 91 -7.31 15.59 -18.33
C ARG A 91 -5.89 15.91 -17.81
N ARG A 92 -5.63 17.15 -17.35
CA ARG A 92 -4.34 17.61 -16.77
C ARG A 92 -4.42 17.92 -15.29
N VAL A 93 -5.55 17.62 -14.66
CA VAL A 93 -5.77 17.80 -13.22
C VAL A 93 -5.75 16.43 -12.56
N ILE A 94 -4.95 16.29 -11.54
CA ILE A 94 -4.98 15.14 -10.63
C ILE A 94 -5.88 15.51 -9.45
N ARG A 95 -6.88 14.68 -9.21
CA ARG A 95 -7.62 14.64 -7.95
C ARG A 95 -6.97 13.59 -7.06
N LEU A 96 -6.49 13.99 -5.89
CA LEU A 96 -5.93 13.14 -4.86
C LEU A 96 -6.95 13.01 -3.74
N VAL A 97 -7.28 11.78 -3.36
CA VAL A 97 -8.18 11.46 -2.24
C VAL A 97 -7.36 10.95 -1.08
N GLU A 98 -7.46 11.65 0.05
CA GLU A 98 -6.74 11.35 1.28
C GLU A 98 -7.62 10.55 2.26
N LYS A 99 -6.99 9.76 3.13
CA LYS A 99 -7.63 8.96 4.18
C LYS A 99 -8.51 9.79 5.12
N SER A 100 -8.16 11.05 5.36
CA SER A 100 -8.97 11.98 6.17
C SER A 100 -10.33 12.35 5.54
N GLY A 101 -10.55 11.97 4.27
CA GLY A 101 -11.70 12.41 3.46
C GLY A 101 -11.46 13.74 2.75
N GLN A 102 -10.30 14.37 2.95
CA GLN A 102 -9.91 15.56 2.19
C GLN A 102 -9.55 15.17 0.77
N ASP A 103 -9.94 15.99 -0.23
CA ASP A 103 -9.44 15.89 -1.59
C ASP A 103 -8.71 17.15 -2.05
N TYR A 104 -7.73 16.96 -2.94
CA TYR A 104 -6.92 18.02 -3.52
C TYR A 104 -6.96 17.92 -5.03
N ARG A 105 -6.89 19.07 -5.73
CA ARG A 105 -6.88 19.10 -7.20
C ARG A 105 -5.75 19.99 -7.68
N PHE A 106 -4.77 19.40 -8.35
CA PHE A 106 -3.58 20.10 -8.83
C PHE A 106 -3.22 19.72 -10.27
N TYR A 107 -2.50 20.58 -10.94
CA TYR A 107 -2.07 20.38 -12.32
C TYR A 107 -0.87 19.43 -12.38
N MET A 108 -1.06 18.24 -12.93
CA MET A 108 0.00 17.27 -13.21
C MET A 108 -0.51 16.28 -14.26
N LYS A 109 0.37 15.83 -15.16
CA LYS A 109 0.02 14.73 -16.07
C LYS A 109 0.16 13.40 -15.36
N MET A 110 -0.68 12.42 -15.74
CA MET A 110 -0.58 11.07 -15.19
C MET A 110 0.83 10.45 -15.35
N LYS A 111 1.51 10.71 -16.48
CA LYS A 111 2.87 10.21 -16.69
C LYS A 111 3.85 10.77 -15.66
N ASP A 112 3.76 12.07 -15.37
CA ASP A 112 4.66 12.73 -14.42
C ASP A 112 4.36 12.27 -12.99
N LEU A 113 3.07 12.09 -12.66
CA LEU A 113 2.62 11.50 -11.40
C LEU A 113 3.20 10.09 -11.20
N MET A 114 3.10 9.22 -12.21
CA MET A 114 3.66 7.86 -12.13
C MET A 114 5.17 7.86 -11.92
N GLN A 115 5.88 8.81 -12.51
CA GLN A 115 7.32 8.97 -12.29
C GLN A 115 7.61 9.43 -10.85
N GLU A 116 6.83 10.36 -10.32
CA GLU A 116 6.99 10.86 -8.95
C GLU A 116 6.76 9.75 -7.92
N ILE A 117 5.65 9.03 -8.05
CA ILE A 117 5.29 7.95 -7.10
C ILE A 117 6.07 6.65 -7.32
N SER A 118 6.90 6.55 -8.36
CA SER A 118 7.75 5.35 -8.59
C SER A 118 8.69 5.05 -7.42
N ARG A 119 9.04 6.05 -6.63
CA ARG A 119 9.84 5.93 -5.41
C ARG A 119 9.14 5.12 -4.32
N ALA A 120 7.80 5.13 -4.32
CA ALA A 120 6.99 4.32 -3.40
C ALA A 120 7.00 2.81 -3.71
N GLY A 121 7.79 2.37 -4.71
CA GLY A 121 7.78 0.99 -5.17
C GLY A 121 6.40 0.59 -5.71
N ASN A 122 5.90 -0.57 -5.27
CA ASN A 122 4.61 -1.11 -5.72
C ASN A 122 3.42 -0.63 -4.87
N MET A 123 3.59 0.35 -3.96
CA MET A 123 2.50 0.86 -3.13
C MET A 123 1.32 1.37 -3.97
N PHE A 124 1.60 1.97 -5.12
CA PHE A 124 0.59 2.49 -6.02
C PHE A 124 0.46 1.63 -7.27
N ILE A 125 -0.75 1.15 -7.52
CA ILE A 125 -1.10 0.31 -8.66
C ILE A 125 -1.90 1.11 -9.67
N ARG A 126 -1.43 1.19 -10.91
CA ARG A 126 -2.19 1.80 -11.99
C ARG A 126 -3.20 0.81 -12.54
N ILE A 127 -4.49 1.07 -12.32
CA ILE A 127 -5.59 0.19 -12.70
C ILE A 127 -6.35 0.65 -13.96
N HIS A 128 -6.14 1.93 -14.35
CA HIS A 128 -6.83 2.55 -15.47
C HIS A 128 -5.97 3.69 -16.06
N CYS A 129 -6.26 4.16 -17.27
CA CYS A 129 -5.59 5.35 -17.83
C CYS A 129 -5.72 6.57 -16.90
N SER A 130 -6.82 6.65 -16.14
CA SER A 130 -7.13 7.76 -15.23
C SER A 130 -7.02 7.42 -13.74
N TYR A 131 -6.81 6.16 -13.33
CA TYR A 131 -6.81 5.79 -11.91
C TYR A 131 -5.53 5.09 -11.49
N VAL A 132 -5.01 5.56 -10.35
CA VAL A 132 -3.91 4.95 -9.60
C VAL A 132 -4.38 4.78 -8.17
N VAL A 133 -4.31 3.56 -7.64
CA VAL A 133 -4.83 3.19 -6.32
C VAL A 133 -3.70 2.73 -5.41
N ASN A 134 -3.78 3.09 -4.15
CA ASN A 134 -2.86 2.59 -3.14
C ASN A 134 -3.29 1.17 -2.72
N TYR A 135 -2.37 0.21 -2.85
CA TYR A 135 -2.56 -1.20 -2.52
C TYR A 135 -3.22 -1.41 -1.15
N TYR A 136 -2.75 -0.70 -0.14
CA TYR A 136 -3.21 -0.87 1.24
C TYR A 136 -4.66 -0.44 1.49
N TYR A 137 -5.28 0.25 0.54
CA TYR A 137 -6.70 0.62 0.61
C TYR A 137 -7.60 -0.25 -0.27
N ILE A 138 -7.04 -1.28 -0.93
CA ILE A 138 -7.82 -2.21 -1.74
C ILE A 138 -8.47 -3.24 -0.81
N LYS A 139 -9.81 -3.28 -0.81
CA LYS A 139 -10.59 -4.32 -0.13
C LYS A 139 -10.73 -5.57 -0.99
N SER A 140 -10.97 -5.41 -2.28
CA SER A 140 -11.02 -6.51 -3.25
C SER A 140 -10.64 -6.05 -4.64
N PHE A 141 -10.05 -6.95 -5.42
CA PHE A 141 -9.61 -6.70 -6.78
C PHE A 141 -10.24 -7.73 -7.72
N SER A 142 -10.85 -7.27 -8.81
CA SER A 142 -11.41 -8.10 -9.86
C SER A 142 -10.90 -7.70 -11.25
N ALA A 143 -11.31 -8.43 -12.27
CA ALA A 143 -10.93 -8.15 -13.66
C ALA A 143 -11.47 -6.80 -14.19
N THR A 144 -12.53 -6.27 -13.58
CA THR A 144 -13.26 -5.09 -14.07
C THR A 144 -13.28 -3.93 -13.08
N GLU A 145 -13.03 -4.20 -11.81
CA GLU A 145 -13.14 -3.18 -10.76
C GLU A 145 -12.27 -3.48 -9.55
N VAL A 146 -11.94 -2.44 -8.82
CA VAL A 146 -11.33 -2.47 -7.49
C VAL A 146 -12.30 -1.84 -6.50
N VAL A 147 -12.62 -2.56 -5.42
CA VAL A 147 -13.38 -2.03 -4.29
C VAL A 147 -12.41 -1.57 -3.22
N LEU A 148 -12.56 -0.35 -2.73
CA LEU A 148 -11.72 0.24 -1.71
C LEU A 148 -12.29 0.02 -0.29
N LEU A 149 -11.45 0.18 0.73
CA LEU A 149 -11.85 0.05 2.13
C LEU A 149 -12.89 1.10 2.56
N ASN A 150 -12.92 2.26 1.90
CA ASN A 150 -13.92 3.31 2.13
C ASN A 150 -15.26 3.03 1.41
N GLY A 151 -15.37 1.92 0.68
CA GLY A 151 -16.57 1.50 -0.06
C GLY A 151 -16.69 2.03 -1.48
N GLU A 152 -15.78 2.89 -1.93
CA GLU A 152 -15.75 3.34 -3.33
C GLU A 152 -15.30 2.21 -4.26
N THR A 153 -15.82 2.22 -5.49
CA THR A 153 -15.47 1.26 -6.54
C THR A 153 -14.86 1.99 -7.72
N LEU A 154 -13.67 1.56 -8.14
CA LEU A 154 -12.93 2.14 -9.26
C LEU A 154 -12.84 1.15 -10.43
N PRO A 155 -13.00 1.60 -11.68
CA PRO A 155 -12.93 0.72 -12.84
C PRO A 155 -11.49 0.27 -13.14
N VAL A 156 -11.33 -0.98 -13.56
CA VAL A 156 -10.08 -1.53 -14.11
C VAL A 156 -10.21 -1.60 -15.62
N SER A 157 -9.30 -0.97 -16.35
CA SER A 157 -9.33 -1.04 -17.81
C SER A 157 -8.61 -2.30 -18.32
N THR A 158 -9.04 -2.80 -19.47
CA THR A 158 -8.46 -3.99 -20.12
C THR A 158 -6.95 -3.85 -20.36
N GLU A 159 -6.48 -2.63 -20.66
CA GLU A 159 -5.07 -2.32 -20.90
C GLU A 159 -4.19 -2.56 -19.67
N TYR A 160 -4.69 -2.18 -18.47
CA TYR A 160 -3.90 -2.23 -17.23
C TYR A 160 -4.15 -3.47 -16.38
N LYS A 161 -5.20 -4.23 -16.68
CA LYS A 161 -5.69 -5.33 -15.85
C LYS A 161 -4.62 -6.37 -15.49
N ASN A 162 -3.85 -6.84 -16.49
CA ASN A 162 -2.90 -7.95 -16.28
C ASN A 162 -1.71 -7.48 -15.41
N ASP A 163 -1.15 -6.32 -15.69
CA ASP A 163 -0.03 -5.76 -14.92
C ASP A 163 -0.49 -5.39 -13.50
N ALA A 164 -1.67 -4.78 -13.39
CA ALA A 164 -2.23 -4.42 -12.08
C ALA A 164 -2.52 -5.64 -11.21
N MET A 165 -3.09 -6.71 -11.78
CA MET A 165 -3.36 -7.95 -11.06
C MET A 165 -2.07 -8.62 -10.61
N LYS A 166 -1.03 -8.63 -11.46
CA LYS A 166 0.28 -9.19 -11.12
C LYS A 166 0.88 -8.44 -9.94
N ILE A 167 0.93 -7.09 -9.99
CA ILE A 167 1.47 -6.27 -8.90
C ILE A 167 0.69 -6.53 -7.60
N TYR A 168 -0.66 -6.60 -7.70
CA TYR A 168 -1.51 -6.86 -6.55
C TYR A 168 -1.19 -8.21 -5.88
N MET A 169 -1.00 -9.27 -6.67
CA MET A 169 -0.64 -10.59 -6.16
C MET A 169 0.78 -10.63 -5.57
N ASP A 170 1.75 -10.01 -6.26
CA ASP A 170 3.14 -9.93 -5.78
C ASP A 170 3.26 -9.15 -4.45
N MET A 171 2.31 -8.28 -4.14
CA MET A 171 2.26 -7.55 -2.86
C MET A 171 1.58 -8.36 -1.75
N ALA A 172 0.73 -9.34 -2.10
CA ALA A 172 0.03 -10.20 -1.15
C ALA A 172 0.90 -11.38 -0.67
N ASP A 173 1.95 -11.76 -1.45
CA ASP A 173 2.93 -12.79 -1.08
C ASP A 173 4.04 -12.23 -0.17
#